data_dde90f592ba61ee125f55f03262854ed
#
_entry.id   dde90f592ba61ee125f55f03262854ed
#
_cell.length_a   1.000
_cell.length_b   1.000
_cell.length_c   1.000
_cell.angle_alpha   90.00
_cell.angle_beta   90.00
_cell.angle_gamma   90.00
#
_symmetry.space_group_name_H-M   'P 1'
#
loop_
_entity.id
_entity.type
_entity.pdbx_description
1 polymer ?
#
loop_
_entity_poly.entity_id
_entity_poly.type
_entity_poly.pdbx_seq_one_letter_code
_entity_poly.pdbx_strand_id
1 'polypeptide(L)'
;MSESPAPGAQHSARGGMSRGEIALLSAVALAELVTRVLYILHHRADSDEPQHLHVAWGWTQGLIQYRDLFDNHAPLFHMVMAPFVGAFGAHASAIVFARWLMLPLAGLATAATYFLGRRLWSRRVGCWAAACIGAVPSFVRVSTEFRADDLWMVGWLFSLLALLGGDLTARGAWLGGLLLGATLATSLKTVLMILALALAAALTLALRPRERWRLVPNRGWRLLGRVLAATAVVPAVIVLVFWRLHSLTALVNCTVRHNLVPGLGLWRSQPYRWLIFPLALSILVPCTRRYLAARTDSGARERRAAFVLTAAIYLALLEGFWPLITAQDFLPSTPMLVLLAVAMVPWGLARIERWLGRSVSPRWGTAVAATAAVIGLNGVNLAEASWRDANQAETQLLTAVLRFTHPDEPIVDLKGETIFRFRPCYLVLEGVTKARLAMGLLADRLPRDVARTRTHFAVPDDGAFPPAVRDFLNDHFVQIGALRVLGADLSRHARNGPDARAFDVIYPERFSVIADGAPARGTLDGVRYRGPRWLLPGYHDYRPGPGERSVDVIWEGAVSRGLVPAATAMSSAAIGSPAAARPARPARIGSRS
;
A
#
# COMPACT_ATOMS: atom_id res chain seq x y z
N MET A 1 31.99 29.25 56.09
CA MET A 1 31.25 29.99 55.04
C MET A 1 30.64 28.96 54.15
N SER A 2 29.37 28.70 54.35
CA SER A 2 28.57 27.73 53.59
C SER A 2 27.94 28.46 52.39
N GLU A 3 28.39 28.11 51.17
CA GLU A 3 27.72 28.60 49.95
C GLU A 3 26.39 27.89 49.78
N SER A 4 25.31 28.65 49.85
CA SER A 4 23.97 28.20 49.45
C SER A 4 23.92 27.96 47.95
N PRO A 5 23.35 26.84 47.46
CA PRO A 5 23.16 26.63 46.02
C PRO A 5 22.10 27.57 45.47
N ALA A 6 22.41 28.21 44.35
CA ALA A 6 21.54 29.16 43.65
C ALA A 6 20.14 28.57 43.35
N PRO A 7 19.04 29.31 43.63
CA PRO A 7 17.65 28.84 43.40
C PRO A 7 17.23 29.07 41.96
N GLY A 8 17.70 28.27 41.03
CA GLY A 8 17.37 28.44 39.60
C GLY A 8 17.10 27.16 38.79
N ALA A 9 17.49 25.99 39.29
CA ALA A 9 17.55 24.77 38.48
C ALA A 9 16.34 23.82 38.62
N GLN A 10 15.38 24.06 39.49
CA GLN A 10 14.29 23.09 39.77
C GLN A 10 12.91 23.44 39.21
N HIS A 11 12.74 24.56 38.50
CA HIS A 11 11.40 25.01 38.06
C HIS A 11 11.02 24.67 36.61
N SER A 12 11.85 23.96 35.81
CA SER A 12 11.51 23.69 34.37
C SER A 12 10.74 22.40 34.11
N ALA A 13 10.51 21.52 35.09
CA ALA A 13 9.98 20.17 34.85
C ALA A 13 8.45 20.01 34.96
N ARG A 14 7.68 21.04 35.40
CA ARG A 14 6.21 20.93 35.62
C ARG A 14 5.35 21.93 34.84
N GLY A 15 5.83 22.50 33.74
CA GLY A 15 5.00 23.38 32.92
C GLY A 15 3.99 22.56 32.10
N GLY A 16 2.74 22.47 32.56
CA GLY A 16 1.61 21.96 31.78
C GLY A 16 1.46 22.74 30.48
N MET A 17 0.72 22.17 29.52
CA MET A 17 0.37 22.87 28.27
C MET A 17 -0.60 24.02 28.58
N SER A 18 -0.42 25.16 27.93
CA SER A 18 -1.33 26.28 28.07
C SER A 18 -2.69 25.99 27.42
N ARG A 19 -3.76 26.69 27.87
CA ARG A 19 -5.09 26.58 27.25
C ARG A 19 -5.04 26.90 25.75
N GLY A 20 -4.27 27.92 25.34
CA GLY A 20 -4.09 28.27 23.92
C GLY A 20 -3.38 27.17 23.12
N GLU A 21 -2.38 26.49 23.70
CA GLU A 21 -1.71 25.37 23.06
C GLU A 21 -2.63 24.15 22.90
N ILE A 22 -3.48 23.87 23.90
CA ILE A 22 -4.50 22.81 23.81
C ILE A 22 -5.54 23.14 22.72
N ALA A 23 -6.04 24.38 22.69
CA ALA A 23 -6.99 24.82 21.67
C ALA A 23 -6.41 24.70 20.25
N LEU A 24 -5.13 25.08 20.07
CA LEU A 24 -4.43 24.95 18.80
C LEU A 24 -4.28 23.47 18.36
N LEU A 25 -3.87 22.60 19.27
CA LEU A 25 -3.78 21.15 18.98
C LEU A 25 -5.14 20.54 18.63
N SER A 26 -6.22 20.98 19.31
CA SER A 26 -7.58 20.54 18.99
C SER A 26 -8.01 21.00 17.61
N ALA A 27 -7.68 22.24 17.23
CA ALA A 27 -7.96 22.77 15.88
C ALA A 27 -7.18 22.01 14.79
N VAL A 28 -5.91 21.71 15.05
CA VAL A 28 -5.09 20.88 14.15
C VAL A 28 -5.69 19.48 14.01
N ALA A 29 -6.03 18.82 15.11
CA ALA A 29 -6.62 17.48 15.07
C ALA A 29 -7.95 17.44 14.29
N LEU A 30 -8.78 18.50 14.43
CA LEU A 30 -10.00 18.62 13.66
C LEU A 30 -9.72 18.80 12.15
N ALA A 31 -8.76 19.66 11.80
CA ALA A 31 -8.36 19.86 10.39
C ALA A 31 -7.84 18.57 9.76
N GLU A 32 -7.03 17.80 10.48
CA GLU A 32 -6.52 16.50 10.04
C GLU A 32 -7.63 15.46 9.87
N LEU A 33 -8.60 15.44 10.79
CA LEU A 33 -9.76 14.56 10.65
C LEU A 33 -10.58 14.91 9.41
N VAL A 34 -10.82 16.19 9.15
CA VAL A 34 -11.53 16.65 7.94
C VAL A 34 -10.75 16.24 6.68
N THR A 35 -9.44 16.50 6.64
CA THR A 35 -8.59 16.12 5.51
C THR A 35 -8.67 14.60 5.27
N ARG A 36 -8.61 13.80 6.32
CA ARG A 36 -8.70 12.33 6.21
C ARG A 36 -10.08 11.87 5.72
N VAL A 37 -11.16 12.48 6.19
CA VAL A 37 -12.51 12.18 5.68
C VAL A 37 -12.62 12.50 4.19
N LEU A 38 -12.07 13.62 3.73
CA LEU A 38 -12.01 13.95 2.30
C LEU A 38 -11.23 12.90 1.49
N TYR A 39 -10.11 12.41 2.01
CA TYR A 39 -9.34 11.34 1.35
C TYR A 39 -10.12 10.03 1.31
N ILE A 40 -10.78 9.62 2.41
CA ILE A 40 -11.62 8.42 2.44
C ILE A 40 -12.68 8.47 1.33
N LEU A 41 -13.35 9.62 1.18
CA LEU A 41 -14.48 9.75 0.28
C LEU A 41 -14.07 9.95 -1.19
N HIS A 42 -13.00 10.69 -1.46
CA HIS A 42 -12.75 11.22 -2.79
C HIS A 42 -11.43 10.78 -3.42
N HIS A 43 -10.44 10.33 -2.63
CA HIS A 43 -9.14 9.98 -3.20
C HIS A 43 -9.25 8.78 -4.14
N ARG A 44 -8.56 8.85 -5.29
CA ARG A 44 -8.48 7.73 -6.23
C ARG A 44 -8.00 6.46 -5.52
N ALA A 45 -8.61 5.32 -5.85
CA ALA A 45 -8.17 4.04 -5.31
C ALA A 45 -6.74 3.71 -5.76
N ASP A 46 -5.91 3.29 -4.80
CA ASP A 46 -4.63 2.66 -5.12
C ASP A 46 -4.89 1.25 -5.65
N SER A 47 -4.09 0.80 -6.59
CA SER A 47 -4.27 -0.51 -7.23
C SER A 47 -4.14 -1.71 -6.28
N ASP A 48 -3.58 -1.53 -5.08
CA ASP A 48 -3.48 -2.58 -4.08
C ASP A 48 -4.74 -2.68 -3.18
N GLU A 49 -5.55 -1.60 -3.06
CA GLU A 49 -6.77 -1.64 -2.26
C GLU A 49 -7.77 -2.71 -2.74
N PRO A 50 -8.12 -2.77 -4.05
CA PRO A 50 -8.97 -3.85 -4.57
C PRO A 50 -8.34 -5.23 -4.37
N GLN A 51 -7.01 -5.38 -4.53
CA GLN A 51 -6.32 -6.64 -4.30
C GLN A 51 -6.53 -7.14 -2.86
N HIS A 52 -6.27 -6.26 -1.87
CA HIS A 52 -6.47 -6.61 -0.46
C HIS A 52 -7.92 -6.92 -0.13
N LEU A 53 -8.87 -6.17 -0.72
CA LEU A 53 -10.31 -6.42 -0.57
C LEU A 53 -10.72 -7.76 -1.19
N HIS A 54 -10.23 -8.08 -2.40
CA HIS A 54 -10.51 -9.34 -3.08
C HIS A 54 -10.01 -10.54 -2.25
N VAL A 55 -8.81 -10.46 -1.68
CA VAL A 55 -8.27 -11.52 -0.82
C VAL A 55 -9.07 -11.66 0.48
N ALA A 56 -9.45 -10.54 1.12
CA ALA A 56 -10.29 -10.55 2.31
C ALA A 56 -11.70 -11.10 2.01
N TRP A 57 -12.29 -10.72 0.87
CA TRP A 57 -13.55 -11.32 0.39
C TRP A 57 -13.40 -12.82 0.14
N GLY A 58 -12.31 -13.27 -0.45
CA GLY A 58 -12.06 -14.69 -0.69
C GLY A 58 -12.13 -15.53 0.58
N TRP A 59 -11.58 -15.05 1.70
CA TRP A 59 -11.73 -15.72 3.00
C TRP A 59 -13.19 -15.89 3.42
N THR A 60 -14.08 -14.93 3.09
CA THR A 60 -15.53 -15.02 3.38
C THR A 60 -16.25 -16.04 2.50
N GLN A 61 -15.68 -16.37 1.34
CA GLN A 61 -16.19 -17.39 0.42
C GLN A 61 -15.60 -18.79 0.69
N GLY A 62 -14.83 -18.95 1.77
CA GLY A 62 -14.15 -20.21 2.08
C GLY A 62 -12.94 -20.52 1.21
N LEU A 63 -12.46 -19.54 0.44
CA LEU A 63 -11.24 -19.67 -0.35
C LEU A 63 -10.02 -19.52 0.54
N ILE A 64 -8.98 -20.31 0.27
CA ILE A 64 -7.73 -20.27 1.03
C ILE A 64 -6.72 -19.42 0.27
N GLN A 65 -6.31 -18.32 0.91
CA GLN A 65 -5.24 -17.46 0.42
C GLN A 65 -3.99 -18.29 0.06
N TYR A 66 -3.34 -17.97 -1.01
CA TYR A 66 -2.20 -18.63 -1.65
C TYR A 66 -2.53 -19.95 -2.37
N ARG A 67 -3.54 -20.71 -1.97
CA ARG A 67 -3.96 -21.93 -2.67
C ARG A 67 -4.96 -21.61 -3.78
N ASP A 68 -6.02 -20.92 -3.43
CA ASP A 68 -7.14 -20.63 -4.32
C ASP A 68 -7.06 -19.22 -4.92
N LEU A 69 -6.45 -18.29 -4.17
CA LEU A 69 -6.20 -16.90 -4.56
C LEU A 69 -4.72 -16.58 -4.39
N PHE A 70 -4.10 -16.06 -5.45
CA PHE A 70 -2.73 -15.55 -5.35
C PHE A 70 -2.70 -14.26 -4.53
N ASP A 71 -1.73 -14.18 -3.62
CA ASP A 71 -1.35 -12.94 -2.95
C ASP A 71 0.11 -13.03 -2.51
N ASN A 72 0.87 -11.96 -2.66
CA ASN A 72 2.28 -11.88 -2.28
C ASN A 72 2.54 -11.22 -0.92
N HIS A 73 1.48 -10.86 -0.19
CA HIS A 73 1.53 -10.28 1.16
C HIS A 73 1.38 -11.35 2.23
N ALA A 74 1.80 -11.05 3.47
CA ALA A 74 1.57 -11.93 4.61
C ALA A 74 0.08 -11.90 5.04
N PRO A 75 -0.46 -12.99 5.67
CA PRO A 75 -1.90 -13.23 5.68
C PRO A 75 -2.68 -12.52 6.79
N LEU A 76 -2.01 -12.05 7.86
CA LEU A 76 -2.71 -11.60 9.08
C LEU A 76 -3.70 -10.47 8.82
N PHE A 77 -3.34 -9.51 7.98
CA PHE A 77 -4.23 -8.39 7.64
C PHE A 77 -5.54 -8.88 7.02
N HIS A 78 -5.48 -9.73 6.01
CA HIS A 78 -6.66 -10.26 5.32
C HIS A 78 -7.53 -11.11 6.25
N MET A 79 -6.91 -11.95 7.09
CA MET A 79 -7.63 -12.75 8.09
C MET A 79 -8.37 -11.89 9.11
N VAL A 80 -7.77 -10.77 9.54
CA VAL A 80 -8.40 -9.81 10.47
C VAL A 80 -9.51 -9.02 9.81
N MET A 81 -9.34 -8.64 8.54
CA MET A 81 -10.31 -7.79 7.83
C MET A 81 -11.47 -8.56 7.19
N ALA A 82 -11.29 -9.86 6.91
CA ALA A 82 -12.31 -10.69 6.27
C ALA A 82 -13.71 -10.63 6.96
N PRO A 83 -13.84 -10.74 8.30
CA PRO A 83 -15.16 -10.63 8.95
C PRO A 83 -15.87 -9.30 8.66
N PHE A 84 -15.14 -8.18 8.62
CA PHE A 84 -15.71 -6.86 8.34
C PHE A 84 -16.16 -6.73 6.89
N VAL A 85 -15.34 -7.24 5.95
CA VAL A 85 -15.67 -7.27 4.52
C VAL A 85 -16.89 -8.18 4.29
N GLY A 86 -16.95 -9.33 4.95
CA GLY A 86 -18.11 -10.24 4.90
C GLY A 86 -19.39 -9.63 5.44
N ALA A 87 -19.31 -8.89 6.55
CA ALA A 87 -20.45 -8.21 7.15
C ALA A 87 -21.02 -7.07 6.26
N PHE A 88 -20.14 -6.37 5.52
CA PHE A 88 -20.56 -5.34 4.56
C PHE A 88 -21.20 -5.93 3.31
N GLY A 89 -20.69 -7.06 2.84
CA GLY A 89 -21.18 -7.75 1.66
C GLY A 89 -20.73 -7.10 0.33
N ALA A 90 -21.27 -7.63 -0.78
CA ALA A 90 -20.93 -7.16 -2.12
C ALA A 90 -21.67 -5.85 -2.44
N HIS A 91 -20.93 -4.75 -2.47
CA HIS A 91 -21.47 -3.42 -2.70
C HIS A 91 -20.51 -2.55 -3.52
N ALA A 92 -21.04 -1.65 -4.36
CA ALA A 92 -20.23 -0.78 -5.21
C ALA A 92 -19.33 0.22 -4.44
N SER A 93 -19.70 0.59 -3.21
CA SER A 93 -18.91 1.47 -2.33
C SER A 93 -17.93 0.72 -1.42
N ALA A 94 -17.57 -0.53 -1.74
CA ALA A 94 -16.71 -1.37 -0.90
C ALA A 94 -15.36 -0.74 -0.57
N ILE A 95 -14.73 -0.04 -1.51
CA ILE A 95 -13.45 0.65 -1.30
C ILE A 95 -13.59 1.75 -0.26
N VAL A 96 -14.61 2.59 -0.36
CA VAL A 96 -14.87 3.67 0.61
C VAL A 96 -15.16 3.09 1.99
N PHE A 97 -15.99 2.03 2.08
CA PHE A 97 -16.23 1.32 3.33
C PHE A 97 -14.93 0.79 3.95
N ALA A 98 -14.10 0.13 3.15
CA ALA A 98 -12.84 -0.44 3.60
C ALA A 98 -11.87 0.62 4.14
N ARG A 99 -11.85 1.81 3.56
CA ARG A 99 -11.06 2.95 4.06
C ARG A 99 -11.53 3.44 5.43
N TRP A 100 -12.84 3.38 5.72
CA TRP A 100 -13.33 3.68 7.06
C TRP A 100 -12.80 2.69 8.11
N LEU A 101 -12.52 1.44 7.74
CA LEU A 101 -11.89 0.46 8.63
C LEU A 101 -10.43 0.80 8.95
N MET A 102 -9.76 1.64 8.13
CA MET A 102 -8.38 2.07 8.39
C MET A 102 -8.30 3.24 9.39
N LEU A 103 -9.38 3.99 9.56
CA LEU A 103 -9.39 5.14 10.48
C LEU A 103 -9.00 4.79 11.93
N PRO A 104 -9.49 3.70 12.54
CA PRO A 104 -9.01 3.24 13.85
C PRO A 104 -7.51 2.93 13.88
N LEU A 105 -6.96 2.32 12.82
CA LEU A 105 -5.52 2.01 12.75
C LEU A 105 -4.67 3.28 12.68
N ALA A 106 -5.09 4.27 11.87
CA ALA A 106 -4.44 5.58 11.84
C ALA A 106 -4.50 6.30 13.20
N GLY A 107 -5.64 6.20 13.90
CA GLY A 107 -5.80 6.69 15.27
C GLY A 107 -4.84 6.00 16.27
N LEU A 108 -4.70 4.67 16.17
CA LEU A 108 -3.76 3.89 16.98
C LEU A 108 -2.30 4.27 16.69
N ALA A 109 -1.93 4.49 15.42
CA ALA A 109 -0.58 4.94 15.06
C ALA A 109 -0.29 6.34 15.64
N THR A 110 -1.25 7.26 15.57
CA THR A 110 -1.17 8.60 16.17
C THR A 110 -1.03 8.51 17.70
N ALA A 111 -1.82 7.65 18.35
CA ALA A 111 -1.73 7.40 19.79
C ALA A 111 -0.38 6.79 20.20
N ALA A 112 0.12 5.81 19.44
CA ALA A 112 1.43 5.21 19.68
C ALA A 112 2.56 6.24 19.53
N THR A 113 2.46 7.13 18.53
CA THR A 113 3.39 8.26 18.33
C THR A 113 3.38 9.20 19.56
N TYR A 114 2.20 9.55 20.05
CA TYR A 114 2.06 10.33 21.28
C TYR A 114 2.75 9.65 22.48
N PHE A 115 2.44 8.38 22.72
CA PHE A 115 2.98 7.66 23.87
C PHE A 115 4.51 7.45 23.78
N LEU A 116 5.04 7.16 22.59
CA LEU A 116 6.48 7.09 22.36
C LEU A 116 7.16 8.44 22.65
N GLY A 117 6.63 9.52 22.10
CA GLY A 117 7.15 10.87 22.34
C GLY A 117 7.11 11.26 23.81
N ARG A 118 5.99 10.97 24.50
CA ARG A 118 5.84 11.20 25.95
C ARG A 118 6.84 10.40 26.78
N ARG A 119 7.05 9.14 26.44
CA ARG A 119 7.91 8.22 27.20
C ARG A 119 9.37 8.47 26.94
N LEU A 120 9.76 8.74 25.70
CA LEU A 120 11.16 8.94 25.33
C LEU A 120 11.65 10.38 25.58
N TRP A 121 10.79 11.40 25.40
CA TRP A 121 11.18 12.81 25.56
C TRP A 121 10.30 13.56 26.55
N SER A 122 9.09 13.94 26.14
CA SER A 122 8.17 14.70 26.99
C SER A 122 6.73 14.65 26.45
N ARG A 123 5.76 14.97 27.32
CA ARG A 123 4.34 15.10 26.91
C ARG A 123 4.16 16.05 25.72
N ARG A 124 4.87 17.19 25.72
CA ARG A 124 4.78 18.19 24.66
C ARG A 124 5.30 17.64 23.33
N VAL A 125 6.44 16.95 23.31
CA VAL A 125 6.98 16.28 22.11
C VAL A 125 5.97 15.25 21.60
N GLY A 126 5.38 14.45 22.50
CA GLY A 126 4.33 13.49 22.12
C GLY A 126 3.13 14.13 21.45
N CYS A 127 2.58 15.20 22.06
CA CYS A 127 1.40 15.91 21.52
C CYS A 127 1.69 16.52 20.14
N TRP A 128 2.80 17.25 19.98
CA TRP A 128 3.13 17.88 18.72
C TRP A 128 3.56 16.90 17.64
N ALA A 129 4.22 15.80 17.99
CA ALA A 129 4.53 14.76 17.02
C ALA A 129 3.27 14.03 16.54
N ALA A 130 2.33 13.77 17.45
CA ALA A 130 1.02 13.19 17.08
C ALA A 130 0.21 14.12 16.16
N ALA A 131 0.28 15.44 16.39
CA ALA A 131 -0.34 16.43 15.53
C ALA A 131 0.40 16.54 14.17
N CYS A 132 1.72 16.57 14.16
CA CYS A 132 2.48 16.69 12.91
C CYS A 132 2.33 15.48 12.00
N ILE A 133 2.21 14.26 12.54
CA ILE A 133 2.12 13.06 11.70
C ILE A 133 0.82 13.01 10.91
N GLY A 134 -0.29 13.46 11.50
CA GLY A 134 -1.59 13.53 10.83
C GLY A 134 -1.61 14.48 9.63
N ALA A 135 -0.64 15.42 9.54
CA ALA A 135 -0.51 16.34 8.43
C ALA A 135 0.45 15.86 7.33
N VAL A 136 1.31 14.84 7.58
CA VAL A 136 2.27 14.36 6.59
C VAL A 136 1.56 13.74 5.39
N PRO A 137 1.73 14.24 4.14
CA PRO A 137 0.95 13.80 2.98
C PRO A 137 1.04 12.30 2.71
N SER A 138 2.25 11.73 2.74
CA SER A 138 2.45 10.29 2.56
C SER A 138 1.75 9.46 3.65
N PHE A 139 1.75 9.94 4.90
CA PHE A 139 1.04 9.27 5.99
C PHE A 139 -0.48 9.38 5.80
N VAL A 140 -1.02 10.56 5.50
CA VAL A 140 -2.47 10.75 5.28
C VAL A 140 -2.96 9.84 4.17
N ARG A 141 -2.28 9.85 3.02
CA ARG A 141 -2.65 9.02 1.86
C ARG A 141 -2.56 7.54 2.19
N VAL A 142 -1.37 7.04 2.49
CA VAL A 142 -1.13 5.61 2.64
C VAL A 142 -1.92 5.01 3.81
N SER A 143 -2.04 5.74 4.96
CA SER A 143 -2.82 5.25 6.10
C SER A 143 -4.34 5.47 5.98
N THR A 144 -4.82 5.89 4.81
CA THR A 144 -6.25 5.93 4.48
C THR A 144 -6.62 4.77 3.52
N GLU A 145 -5.67 4.31 2.71
CA GLU A 145 -5.84 3.21 1.76
C GLU A 145 -6.06 1.88 2.51
N PHE A 146 -6.94 1.01 1.99
CA PHE A 146 -7.17 -0.31 2.59
C PHE A 146 -6.00 -1.25 2.30
N ARG A 147 -5.00 -1.22 3.19
CA ARG A 147 -3.70 -1.89 2.99
C ARG A 147 -3.18 -2.54 4.26
N ALA A 148 -2.37 -3.58 4.09
CA ALA A 148 -1.71 -4.25 5.20
C ALA A 148 -0.70 -3.35 5.94
N ASP A 149 -0.22 -2.29 5.27
CA ASP A 149 0.83 -1.41 5.78
C ASP A 149 0.42 -0.64 7.05
N ASP A 150 -0.88 -0.35 7.23
CA ASP A 150 -1.39 0.29 8.45
C ASP A 150 -1.29 -0.61 9.67
N LEU A 151 -1.73 -1.85 9.56
CA LEU A 151 -1.63 -2.82 10.67
C LEU A 151 -0.15 -3.12 10.96
N TRP A 152 0.69 -3.18 9.92
CA TRP A 152 2.13 -3.33 10.03
C TRP A 152 2.77 -2.18 10.81
N MET A 153 2.46 -0.93 10.47
CA MET A 153 2.92 0.26 11.18
C MET A 153 2.47 0.28 12.65
N VAL A 154 1.20 0.03 12.90
CA VAL A 154 0.62 0.01 14.25
C VAL A 154 1.32 -1.04 15.11
N GLY A 155 1.43 -2.27 14.61
CA GLY A 155 2.14 -3.35 15.30
C GLY A 155 3.58 -2.98 15.64
N TRP A 156 4.30 -2.36 14.70
CA TRP A 156 5.66 -1.87 14.90
C TRP A 156 5.76 -0.80 15.99
N LEU A 157 4.94 0.24 15.92
CA LEU A 157 4.99 1.35 16.89
C LEU A 157 4.65 0.90 18.31
N PHE A 158 3.66 0.03 18.47
CA PHE A 158 3.34 -0.56 19.78
C PHE A 158 4.43 -1.53 20.27
N SER A 159 5.11 -2.24 19.37
CA SER A 159 6.30 -3.03 19.72
C SER A 159 7.40 -2.14 20.29
N LEU A 160 7.73 -1.04 19.62
CA LEU A 160 8.71 -0.06 20.12
C LEU A 160 8.27 0.55 21.45
N LEU A 161 6.98 0.85 21.61
CA LEU A 161 6.45 1.38 22.87
C LEU A 161 6.62 0.39 24.03
N ALA A 162 6.37 -0.90 23.79
CA ALA A 162 6.53 -1.95 24.79
C ALA A 162 8.01 -2.22 25.13
N LEU A 163 8.91 -2.15 24.14
CA LEU A 163 10.33 -2.49 24.30
C LEU A 163 11.18 -1.29 24.73
N LEU A 164 10.88 -0.07 24.28
CA LEU A 164 11.71 1.13 24.49
C LEU A 164 11.00 2.23 25.29
N GLY A 165 9.69 2.14 25.50
CA GLY A 165 8.91 3.18 26.18
C GLY A 165 9.18 3.35 27.67
N GLY A 166 9.96 2.47 28.28
CA GLY A 166 10.34 2.47 29.71
C GLY A 166 11.37 1.38 29.99
N ASP A 167 11.61 1.10 31.26
CA ASP A 167 12.45 -0.02 31.62
C ASP A 167 11.77 -1.34 31.24
N LEU A 168 12.53 -2.21 30.56
CA LEU A 168 11.96 -3.44 30.03
C LEU A 168 11.61 -4.42 31.17
N THR A 169 10.32 -4.70 31.29
CA THR A 169 9.77 -5.68 32.22
C THR A 169 9.51 -7.01 31.53
N ALA A 170 9.21 -8.06 32.31
CA ALA A 170 8.83 -9.35 31.76
C ALA A 170 7.54 -9.26 30.91
N ARG A 171 6.55 -8.47 31.36
CA ARG A 171 5.30 -8.21 30.61
C ARG A 171 5.58 -7.42 29.33
N GLY A 172 6.43 -6.37 29.41
CA GLY A 172 6.85 -5.60 28.25
C GLY A 172 7.57 -6.45 27.19
N ALA A 173 8.43 -7.38 27.62
CA ALA A 173 9.14 -8.29 26.75
C ALA A 173 8.17 -9.25 26.00
N TRP A 174 7.19 -9.84 26.72
CA TRP A 174 6.16 -10.69 26.13
C TRP A 174 5.28 -9.89 25.16
N LEU A 175 4.76 -8.75 25.59
CA LEU A 175 3.89 -7.92 24.75
C LEU A 175 4.63 -7.41 23.50
N GLY A 176 5.84 -6.87 23.68
CA GLY A 176 6.65 -6.39 22.57
C GLY A 176 6.99 -7.50 21.57
N GLY A 177 7.32 -8.71 22.06
CA GLY A 177 7.57 -9.86 21.21
C GLY A 177 6.31 -10.32 20.44
N LEU A 178 5.16 -10.46 21.12
CA LEU A 178 3.88 -10.82 20.45
C LEU A 178 3.51 -9.81 19.36
N LEU A 179 3.66 -8.52 19.63
CA LEU A 179 3.42 -7.46 18.64
C LEU A 179 4.40 -7.53 17.48
N LEU A 180 5.69 -7.81 17.71
CA LEU A 180 6.66 -8.06 16.64
C LEU A 180 6.28 -9.27 15.81
N GLY A 181 5.83 -10.35 16.43
CA GLY A 181 5.33 -11.54 15.72
C GLY A 181 4.09 -11.26 14.87
N ALA A 182 3.13 -10.49 15.39
CA ALA A 182 1.97 -10.02 14.63
C ALA A 182 2.39 -9.10 13.47
N THR A 183 3.32 -8.20 13.71
CA THR A 183 3.89 -7.31 12.69
C THR A 183 4.55 -8.12 11.56
N LEU A 184 5.31 -9.17 11.89
CA LEU A 184 5.92 -10.08 10.93
C LEU A 184 4.87 -10.89 10.14
N ALA A 185 3.80 -11.32 10.80
CA ALA A 185 2.68 -12.00 10.15
C ALA A 185 1.82 -11.07 9.27
N THR A 186 2.01 -9.74 9.39
CA THR A 186 1.37 -8.73 8.53
C THR A 186 2.25 -8.36 7.35
N SER A 187 3.57 -8.27 7.52
CA SER A 187 4.52 -7.94 6.45
C SER A 187 5.89 -8.55 6.71
N LEU A 188 6.43 -9.27 5.72
CA LEU A 188 7.79 -9.85 5.79
C LEU A 188 8.90 -8.79 5.84
N LYS A 189 8.62 -7.54 5.43
CA LYS A 189 9.54 -6.40 5.58
C LYS A 189 9.93 -6.16 7.05
N THR A 190 9.15 -6.66 8.00
CA THR A 190 9.43 -6.65 9.45
C THR A 190 10.78 -7.31 9.79
N VAL A 191 11.27 -8.23 8.98
CA VAL A 191 12.62 -8.82 9.18
C VAL A 191 13.69 -7.74 9.18
N LEU A 192 13.62 -6.74 8.27
CA LEU A 192 14.55 -5.61 8.24
C LEU A 192 14.43 -4.73 9.50
N MET A 193 13.21 -4.57 10.01
CA MET A 193 12.95 -3.78 11.21
C MET A 193 13.45 -4.47 12.47
N ILE A 194 13.25 -5.79 12.58
CA ILE A 194 13.80 -6.60 13.69
C ILE A 194 15.32 -6.56 13.65
N LEU A 195 15.92 -6.70 12.47
CA LEU A 195 17.37 -6.59 12.30
C LEU A 195 17.87 -5.19 12.69
N ALA A 196 17.19 -4.14 12.26
CA ALA A 196 17.51 -2.76 12.62
C ALA A 196 17.46 -2.54 14.14
N LEU A 197 16.40 -3.03 14.81
CA LEU A 197 16.24 -2.95 16.25
C LEU A 197 17.35 -3.74 17.00
N ALA A 198 17.67 -4.94 16.54
CA ALA A 198 18.73 -5.76 17.11
C ALA A 198 20.11 -5.10 16.97
N LEU A 199 20.44 -4.59 15.78
CA LEU A 199 21.69 -3.86 15.52
C LEU A 199 21.74 -2.56 16.32
N ALA A 200 20.65 -1.82 16.42
CA ALA A 200 20.57 -0.60 17.24
C ALA A 200 20.79 -0.89 18.72
N ALA A 201 20.18 -1.95 19.24
CA ALA A 201 20.37 -2.40 20.62
C ALA A 201 21.84 -2.82 20.86
N ALA A 202 22.40 -3.65 19.99
CA ALA A 202 23.79 -4.11 20.07
C ALA A 202 24.77 -2.92 20.01
N LEU A 203 24.55 -1.97 19.07
CA LEU A 203 25.41 -0.78 18.95
C LEU A 203 25.29 0.15 20.17
N THR A 204 24.06 0.34 20.68
CA THR A 204 23.86 1.12 21.92
C THR A 204 24.58 0.49 23.10
N LEU A 205 24.54 -0.82 23.25
CA LEU A 205 25.26 -1.56 24.28
C LEU A 205 26.79 -1.45 24.09
N ALA A 206 27.29 -1.61 22.88
CA ALA A 206 28.72 -1.55 22.57
C ALA A 206 29.32 -0.16 22.77
N LEU A 207 28.58 0.91 22.50
CA LEU A 207 29.03 2.29 22.59
C LEU A 207 28.86 2.93 23.99
N ARG A 208 28.21 2.23 24.91
CA ARG A 208 28.08 2.74 26.29
C ARG A 208 29.43 2.74 27.02
N PRO A 209 29.64 3.59 28.05
CA PRO A 209 30.87 3.61 28.84
C PRO A 209 31.18 2.25 29.47
N ARG A 210 32.47 1.84 29.45
CA ARG A 210 32.93 0.52 29.94
C ARG A 210 32.52 0.23 31.38
N GLU A 211 32.45 1.25 32.22
CA GLU A 211 32.02 1.15 33.62
C GLU A 211 30.62 0.55 33.78
N ARG A 212 29.76 0.70 32.76
CA ARG A 212 28.39 0.20 32.74
C ARG A 212 28.26 -1.21 32.16
N TRP A 213 29.33 -1.78 31.58
CA TRP A 213 29.31 -3.13 31.00
C TRP A 213 29.09 -4.23 32.03
N ARG A 214 29.58 -4.03 33.26
CA ARG A 214 29.42 -5.00 34.36
C ARG A 214 27.98 -5.16 34.86
N LEU A 215 27.06 -4.35 34.35
CA LEU A 215 25.65 -4.30 34.76
C LEU A 215 24.69 -4.99 33.81
N VAL A 216 25.15 -5.86 32.86
CA VAL A 216 24.21 -6.73 32.08
C VAL A 216 23.97 -8.00 32.89
N PRO A 217 22.92 -8.01 33.73
CA PRO A 217 22.65 -9.16 34.57
C PRO A 217 22.05 -10.28 33.70
N ASN A 218 22.05 -11.52 34.21
CA ASN A 218 21.28 -12.68 33.70
C ASN A 218 19.81 -12.36 33.38
N ARG A 219 19.26 -11.28 33.93
CA ARG A 219 17.95 -10.73 33.65
C ARG A 219 17.83 -10.27 32.19
N GLY A 220 18.86 -9.67 31.59
CA GLY A 220 18.81 -9.19 30.19
C GLY A 220 18.62 -10.33 29.19
N TRP A 221 19.38 -11.41 29.35
CA TRP A 221 19.25 -12.60 28.51
C TRP A 221 17.88 -13.29 28.64
N ARG A 222 17.34 -13.33 29.88
CA ARG A 222 15.99 -13.86 30.11
C ARG A 222 14.89 -13.00 29.45
N LEU A 223 15.05 -11.69 29.44
CA LEU A 223 14.12 -10.78 28.75
C LEU A 223 14.21 -10.94 27.24
N LEU A 224 15.44 -11.02 26.68
CA LEU A 224 15.65 -11.29 25.26
C LEU A 224 15.02 -12.63 24.85
N GLY A 225 15.25 -13.69 25.62
CA GLY A 225 14.62 -15.00 25.37
C GLY A 225 13.09 -14.92 25.33
N ARG A 226 12.48 -14.11 26.21
CA ARG A 226 11.02 -13.86 26.20
C ARG A 226 10.56 -13.11 24.95
N VAL A 227 11.29 -12.07 24.54
CA VAL A 227 10.98 -11.35 23.29
C VAL A 227 11.02 -12.31 22.10
N LEU A 228 12.09 -13.10 21.98
CA LEU A 228 12.24 -14.05 20.86
C LEU A 228 11.16 -15.13 20.87
N ALA A 229 10.90 -15.73 22.04
CA ALA A 229 9.84 -16.74 22.19
C ALA A 229 8.47 -16.16 21.82
N ALA A 230 8.14 -14.97 22.33
CA ALA A 230 6.88 -14.31 22.03
C ALA A 230 6.76 -13.90 20.55
N THR A 231 7.87 -13.45 19.92
CA THR A 231 7.89 -13.11 18.49
C THR A 231 7.57 -14.34 17.62
N ALA A 232 7.98 -15.52 18.02
CA ALA A 232 7.71 -16.75 17.29
C ALA A 232 6.25 -17.22 17.36
N VAL A 233 5.46 -16.79 18.36
CA VAL A 233 4.10 -17.33 18.62
C VAL A 233 3.18 -17.09 17.42
N VAL A 234 3.01 -15.82 16.97
CA VAL A 234 2.06 -15.50 15.89
C VAL A 234 2.48 -16.14 14.56
N PRO A 235 3.75 -16.04 14.11
CA PRO A 235 4.21 -16.77 12.92
C PRO A 235 4.01 -18.30 13.02
N ALA A 236 4.25 -18.89 14.20
CA ALA A 236 4.03 -20.33 14.39
C ALA A 236 2.54 -20.71 14.25
N VAL A 237 1.64 -19.88 14.77
CA VAL A 237 0.19 -20.07 14.58
C VAL A 237 -0.18 -19.97 13.10
N ILE A 238 0.33 -18.97 12.37
CA ILE A 238 0.10 -18.84 10.93
C ILE A 238 0.61 -20.09 10.18
N VAL A 239 1.83 -20.53 10.45
CA VAL A 239 2.39 -21.75 9.85
C VAL A 239 1.51 -22.97 10.14
N LEU A 240 1.06 -23.13 11.38
CA LEU A 240 0.17 -24.22 11.78
C LEU A 240 -1.18 -24.17 11.05
N VAL A 241 -1.79 -22.99 10.92
CA VAL A 241 -3.05 -22.79 10.17
C VAL A 241 -2.87 -23.20 8.71
N PHE A 242 -1.87 -22.68 8.02
CA PHE A 242 -1.64 -23.00 6.60
C PHE A 242 -1.16 -24.44 6.37
N TRP A 243 -0.48 -25.05 7.36
CA TRP A 243 -0.18 -26.48 7.34
C TRP A 243 -1.46 -27.32 7.43
N ARG A 244 -2.36 -27.00 8.34
CA ARG A 244 -3.69 -27.67 8.47
C ARG A 244 -4.56 -27.50 7.23
N LEU A 245 -4.47 -26.36 6.55
CA LEU A 245 -5.18 -26.07 5.31
C LEU A 245 -4.50 -26.66 4.06
N HIS A 246 -3.44 -27.47 4.21
CA HIS A 246 -2.63 -28.05 3.13
C HIS A 246 -2.10 -27.01 2.11
N SER A 247 -1.82 -25.79 2.57
CA SER A 247 -1.40 -24.66 1.73
C SER A 247 -0.07 -24.01 2.16
N LEU A 248 0.71 -24.69 3.02
CA LEU A 248 1.99 -24.15 3.51
C LEU A 248 3.01 -23.92 2.37
N THR A 249 3.11 -24.85 1.41
CA THR A 249 3.98 -24.69 0.24
C THR A 249 3.56 -23.49 -0.61
N ALA A 250 2.24 -23.28 -0.78
CA ALA A 250 1.72 -22.13 -1.52
C ALA A 250 2.03 -20.81 -0.78
N LEU A 251 1.86 -20.77 0.54
CA LEU A 251 2.27 -19.61 1.37
C LEU A 251 3.74 -19.27 1.14
N VAL A 252 4.66 -20.22 1.27
CA VAL A 252 6.10 -19.97 1.07
C VAL A 252 6.42 -19.54 -0.38
N ASN A 253 5.77 -20.15 -1.37
CA ASN A 253 5.96 -19.79 -2.76
C ASN A 253 5.50 -18.35 -3.05
N CYS A 254 4.31 -17.97 -2.58
CA CYS A 254 3.75 -16.64 -2.84
C CYS A 254 4.46 -15.55 -2.05
N THR A 255 4.69 -15.74 -0.74
CA THR A 255 5.23 -14.68 0.11
C THR A 255 6.76 -14.56 0.06
N VAL A 256 7.48 -15.65 -0.19
CA VAL A 256 8.96 -15.65 -0.19
C VAL A 256 9.49 -15.80 -1.60
N ARG A 257 9.26 -16.96 -2.27
CA ARG A 257 9.90 -17.27 -3.56
C ARG A 257 9.47 -16.32 -4.67
N HIS A 258 8.19 -15.94 -4.70
CA HIS A 258 7.68 -15.00 -5.69
C HIS A 258 8.35 -13.63 -5.56
N ASN A 259 8.52 -13.13 -4.33
CA ASN A 259 9.10 -11.81 -4.07
C ASN A 259 10.63 -11.77 -4.26
N LEU A 260 11.30 -12.92 -4.29
CA LEU A 260 12.74 -13.02 -4.58
C LEU A 260 12.98 -13.11 -6.08
N VAL A 261 13.15 -11.96 -6.76
CA VAL A 261 13.41 -11.91 -8.20
C VAL A 261 14.91 -11.73 -8.44
N PRO A 262 15.60 -12.72 -9.05
CA PRO A 262 17.00 -12.57 -9.40
C PRO A 262 17.21 -11.39 -10.36
N GLY A 263 18.14 -10.51 -10.02
CA GLY A 263 18.44 -9.35 -10.86
C GLY A 263 17.59 -8.12 -10.63
N LEU A 264 16.53 -8.21 -9.83
CA LEU A 264 15.75 -7.04 -9.41
C LEU A 264 16.41 -6.38 -8.20
N GLY A 265 16.61 -5.06 -8.25
CA GLY A 265 17.11 -4.29 -7.12
C GLY A 265 17.86 -3.03 -7.55
N LEU A 266 17.58 -1.91 -6.87
CA LEU A 266 18.18 -0.61 -7.15
C LEU A 266 19.71 -0.58 -6.93
N TRP A 267 20.23 -1.40 -6.00
CA TRP A 267 21.66 -1.48 -5.72
C TRP A 267 22.49 -2.04 -6.88
N ARG A 268 21.89 -2.84 -7.79
CA ARG A 268 22.56 -3.33 -8.99
C ARG A 268 22.71 -2.27 -10.08
N SER A 269 21.71 -1.42 -10.24
CA SER A 269 21.74 -0.31 -11.18
C SER A 269 22.49 0.92 -10.65
N GLN A 270 22.66 1.02 -9.31
CA GLN A 270 23.24 2.17 -8.64
C GLN A 270 24.19 1.72 -7.52
N PRO A 271 25.36 1.15 -7.84
CA PRO A 271 26.28 0.57 -6.86
C PRO A 271 26.82 1.58 -5.83
N TYR A 272 26.82 2.87 -6.14
CA TYR A 272 27.22 3.92 -5.20
C TYR A 272 26.32 4.00 -3.94
N ARG A 273 25.13 3.42 -3.98
CA ARG A 273 24.25 3.33 -2.78
C ARG A 273 24.91 2.58 -1.61
N TRP A 274 25.83 1.68 -1.87
CA TRP A 274 26.60 1.02 -0.82
C TRP A 274 27.45 1.97 0.01
N LEU A 275 27.82 3.15 -0.50
CA LEU A 275 28.53 4.18 0.24
C LEU A 275 27.70 4.81 1.37
N ILE A 276 26.38 4.66 1.33
CA ILE A 276 25.48 5.14 2.40
C ILE A 276 25.81 4.50 3.75
N PHE A 277 26.21 3.23 3.77
CA PHE A 277 26.50 2.49 5.00
C PHE A 277 27.75 3.02 5.73
N PRO A 278 28.94 3.08 5.13
CA PRO A 278 30.11 3.63 5.79
C PRO A 278 29.94 5.12 6.14
N LEU A 279 29.28 5.90 5.31
CA LEU A 279 28.99 7.30 5.58
C LEU A 279 28.05 7.45 6.79
N ALA A 280 26.95 6.69 6.82
CA ALA A 280 26.04 6.70 7.96
C ALA A 280 26.73 6.27 9.25
N LEU A 281 27.54 5.22 9.23
CA LEU A 281 28.30 4.73 10.38
C LEU A 281 29.33 5.76 10.86
N SER A 282 30.05 6.42 9.95
CA SER A 282 31.05 7.44 10.31
C SER A 282 30.46 8.62 11.09
N ILE A 283 29.18 8.93 10.88
CA ILE A 283 28.47 9.99 11.59
C ILE A 283 27.75 9.47 12.83
N LEU A 284 27.00 8.37 12.70
CA LEU A 284 26.13 7.85 13.76
C LEU A 284 26.94 7.31 14.96
N VAL A 285 28.08 6.63 14.72
CA VAL A 285 28.86 6.04 15.79
C VAL A 285 29.46 7.10 16.71
N PRO A 286 30.20 8.12 16.23
CA PRO A 286 30.75 9.18 17.10
C PRO A 286 29.64 9.98 17.82
N CYS A 287 28.55 10.33 17.10
CA CYS A 287 27.44 11.06 17.71
C CYS A 287 26.78 10.27 18.83
N THR A 288 26.50 8.98 18.61
CA THR A 288 25.90 8.09 19.60
C THR A 288 26.85 7.91 20.80
N ARG A 289 28.16 7.70 20.57
CA ARG A 289 29.15 7.56 21.64
C ARG A 289 29.20 8.81 22.51
N ARG A 290 29.26 10.01 21.90
CA ARG A 290 29.22 11.28 22.64
C ARG A 290 27.93 11.44 23.44
N TYR A 291 26.80 11.11 22.85
CA TYR A 291 25.49 11.19 23.50
C TYR A 291 25.38 10.27 24.71
N LEU A 292 25.89 9.04 24.61
CA LEU A 292 25.87 8.05 25.69
C LEU A 292 26.91 8.31 26.80
N ALA A 293 27.99 9.04 26.50
CA ALA A 293 29.02 9.37 27.46
C ALA A 293 28.55 10.29 28.60
N ALA A 294 27.52 11.08 28.39
CA ALA A 294 26.98 11.97 29.42
C ALA A 294 26.40 11.18 30.60
N ARG A 295 26.75 11.63 31.85
CA ARG A 295 26.50 10.87 33.09
C ARG A 295 25.04 10.92 33.59
N THR A 296 24.25 11.90 33.16
CA THR A 296 22.88 12.10 33.65
C THR A 296 21.89 11.22 32.89
N ASP A 297 20.90 10.61 33.56
CA ASP A 297 19.76 9.87 33.03
C ASP A 297 20.14 8.83 31.96
N SER A 298 20.98 7.88 32.33
CA SER A 298 21.60 6.92 31.41
C SER A 298 20.58 6.00 30.74
N GLY A 299 19.55 5.51 31.44
CA GLY A 299 18.55 4.59 30.87
C GLY A 299 17.68 5.25 29.80
N ALA A 300 17.22 6.49 30.03
CA ALA A 300 16.45 7.22 29.02
C ALA A 300 17.31 7.54 27.78
N ARG A 301 18.60 7.86 27.95
CA ARG A 301 19.52 8.10 26.84
C ARG A 301 19.76 6.85 26.00
N GLU A 302 19.94 5.70 26.63
CA GLU A 302 20.10 4.42 25.90
C GLU A 302 18.86 4.08 25.11
N ARG A 303 17.64 4.26 25.66
CA ARG A 303 16.39 4.05 24.94
C ARG A 303 16.21 5.01 23.75
N ARG A 304 16.53 6.30 23.94
CA ARG A 304 16.50 7.29 22.83
C ARG A 304 17.53 6.95 21.75
N ALA A 305 18.75 6.58 22.15
CA ALA A 305 19.79 6.17 21.19
C ALA A 305 19.36 4.93 20.41
N ALA A 306 18.82 3.90 21.06
CA ALA A 306 18.29 2.71 20.40
C ALA A 306 17.16 3.07 19.43
N PHE A 307 16.24 3.96 19.81
CA PHE A 307 15.15 4.41 18.94
C PHE A 307 15.66 5.13 17.68
N VAL A 308 16.58 6.09 17.85
CA VAL A 308 17.19 6.86 16.74
C VAL A 308 17.97 5.94 15.81
N LEU A 309 18.80 5.06 16.38
CA LEU A 309 19.58 4.10 15.60
C LEU A 309 18.68 3.12 14.86
N THR A 310 17.58 2.66 15.48
CA THR A 310 16.61 1.78 14.81
C THR A 310 16.03 2.44 13.56
N ALA A 311 15.62 3.71 13.66
CA ALA A 311 15.11 4.44 12.50
C ALA A 311 16.16 4.59 11.40
N ALA A 312 17.39 5.00 11.75
CA ALA A 312 18.46 5.21 10.79
C ALA A 312 18.91 3.91 10.12
N ILE A 313 19.09 2.84 10.90
CA ILE A 313 19.52 1.54 10.38
C ILE A 313 18.41 0.93 9.52
N TYR A 314 17.13 1.04 9.93
CA TYR A 314 16.02 0.56 9.10
C TYR A 314 15.99 1.24 7.73
N LEU A 315 16.09 2.56 7.67
CA LEU A 315 16.14 3.29 6.41
C LEU A 315 17.35 2.87 5.55
N ALA A 316 18.51 2.68 6.16
CA ALA A 316 19.68 2.21 5.43
C ALA A 316 19.50 0.78 4.90
N LEU A 317 18.94 -0.14 5.71
CA LEU A 317 18.64 -1.50 5.27
C LEU A 317 17.57 -1.54 4.15
N LEU A 318 16.54 -0.70 4.25
CA LEU A 318 15.51 -0.58 3.24
C LEU A 318 16.12 -0.13 1.91
N GLU A 319 16.85 0.98 1.91
CA GLU A 319 17.50 1.53 0.72
C GLU A 319 18.59 0.61 0.13
N GLY A 320 19.30 -0.14 0.98
CA GLY A 320 20.38 -1.02 0.55
C GLY A 320 19.92 -2.38 0.05
N PHE A 321 18.88 -2.95 0.63
CA PHE A 321 18.55 -4.37 0.40
C PHE A 321 17.16 -4.61 -0.18
N TRP A 322 16.20 -3.65 -0.05
CA TRP A 322 14.86 -3.88 -0.56
C TRP A 322 14.80 -3.62 -2.08
N PRO A 323 14.31 -4.57 -2.90
CA PRO A 323 14.41 -4.45 -4.35
C PRO A 323 13.45 -3.42 -4.96
N LEU A 324 12.24 -3.30 -4.43
CA LEU A 324 11.19 -2.39 -4.92
C LEU A 324 10.74 -1.51 -3.77
N ILE A 325 11.22 -0.26 -3.74
CA ILE A 325 10.88 0.70 -2.69
C ILE A 325 9.72 1.56 -3.17
N THR A 326 8.68 1.64 -2.35
CA THR A 326 7.47 2.43 -2.56
C THR A 326 7.20 3.35 -1.38
N ALA A 327 6.25 4.28 -1.49
CA ALA A 327 5.92 5.20 -0.39
C ALA A 327 5.47 4.47 0.89
N GLN A 328 4.82 3.31 0.75
CA GLN A 328 4.34 2.48 1.84
C GLN A 328 5.46 1.94 2.73
N ASP A 329 6.63 1.67 2.15
CA ASP A 329 7.78 1.10 2.87
C ASP A 329 8.33 2.06 3.93
N PHE A 330 8.08 3.36 3.77
CA PHE A 330 8.46 4.39 4.73
C PHE A 330 7.40 4.61 5.83
N LEU A 331 6.19 4.05 5.68
CA LEU A 331 5.09 4.31 6.60
C LEU A 331 5.44 4.03 8.07
N PRO A 332 6.06 2.89 8.45
CA PRO A 332 6.42 2.63 9.85
C PRO A 332 7.54 3.54 10.39
N SER A 333 8.38 4.10 9.53
CA SER A 333 9.46 5.01 9.94
C SER A 333 9.00 6.47 10.01
N THR A 334 7.94 6.84 9.31
CA THR A 334 7.43 8.23 9.28
C THR A 334 7.10 8.77 10.68
N PRO A 335 6.38 8.06 11.58
CA PRO A 335 6.17 8.50 12.96
C PRO A 335 7.46 8.67 13.74
N MET A 336 8.46 7.81 13.50
CA MET A 336 9.75 7.89 14.16
C MET A 336 10.50 9.15 13.73
N LEU A 337 10.51 9.46 12.44
CA LEU A 337 11.16 10.66 11.88
C LEU A 337 10.48 11.94 12.36
N VAL A 338 9.14 11.97 12.39
CA VAL A 338 8.38 13.11 12.93
C VAL A 338 8.67 13.32 14.41
N LEU A 339 8.72 12.25 15.21
CA LEU A 339 9.12 12.34 16.63
C LEU A 339 10.52 12.94 16.79
N LEU A 340 11.48 12.51 15.97
CA LEU A 340 12.84 13.05 16.00
C LEU A 340 12.87 14.52 15.59
N ALA A 341 12.18 14.89 14.53
CA ALA A 341 12.09 16.27 14.06
C ALA A 341 11.53 17.19 15.17
N VAL A 342 10.39 16.82 15.77
CA VAL A 342 9.79 17.61 16.86
C VAL A 342 10.69 17.65 18.11
N ALA A 343 11.34 16.55 18.46
CA ALA A 343 12.27 16.51 19.59
C ALA A 343 13.52 17.39 19.40
N MET A 344 13.92 17.65 18.15
CA MET A 344 15.07 18.49 17.80
C MET A 344 14.74 19.99 17.74
N VAL A 345 13.45 20.38 17.63
CA VAL A 345 13.05 21.80 17.54
C VAL A 345 13.63 22.67 18.65
N PRO A 346 13.58 22.29 19.96
CA PRO A 346 14.15 23.14 21.02
C PRO A 346 15.66 23.37 20.86
N TRP A 347 16.40 22.37 20.39
CA TRP A 347 17.82 22.49 20.12
C TRP A 347 18.10 23.44 18.95
N GLY A 348 17.33 23.31 17.86
CA GLY A 348 17.43 24.21 16.71
C GLY A 348 17.15 25.66 17.09
N LEU A 349 16.07 25.89 17.86
CA LEU A 349 15.72 27.22 18.37
C LEU A 349 16.83 27.82 19.24
N ALA A 350 17.38 27.06 20.20
CA ALA A 350 18.49 27.52 21.02
C ALA A 350 19.75 27.88 20.20
N ARG A 351 19.95 27.26 19.05
CA ARG A 351 21.06 27.63 18.13
C ARG A 351 20.73 28.94 17.37
N ILE A 352 19.49 29.10 16.93
CA ILE A 352 19.01 30.33 16.26
C ILE A 352 19.08 31.53 17.24
N GLU A 353 18.65 31.34 18.50
CA GLU A 353 18.74 32.35 19.57
C GLU A 353 20.17 32.86 19.73
N ARG A 354 21.15 31.94 19.82
CA ARG A 354 22.57 32.30 19.94
C ARG A 354 23.07 33.08 18.71
N TRP A 355 22.55 32.77 17.52
CA TRP A 355 22.95 33.48 16.30
C TRP A 355 22.28 34.85 16.18
N LEU A 356 21.02 34.99 16.58
CA LEU A 356 20.26 36.24 16.48
C LEU A 356 20.44 37.19 17.69
N GLY A 357 21.02 36.71 18.79
CA GLY A 357 21.15 37.49 20.04
C GLY A 357 19.83 37.81 20.72
N ARG A 358 18.73 37.11 20.36
CA ARG A 358 17.37 37.32 20.90
C ARG A 358 16.85 36.01 21.52
N SER A 359 16.21 36.12 22.72
CA SER A 359 15.60 34.96 23.37
C SER A 359 14.20 34.68 22.76
N VAL A 360 14.00 33.44 22.31
CA VAL A 360 12.69 32.92 21.90
C VAL A 360 12.24 31.95 22.98
N SER A 361 11.05 32.13 23.54
CA SER A 361 10.55 31.14 24.50
C SER A 361 10.51 29.73 23.87
N PRO A 362 11.28 28.75 24.37
CA PRO A 362 11.34 27.41 23.75
C PRO A 362 9.98 26.72 23.66
N ARG A 363 9.05 27.11 24.52
CA ARG A 363 7.67 26.58 24.56
C ARG A 363 6.85 27.04 23.36
N TRP A 364 6.79 28.35 23.13
CA TRP A 364 6.08 28.94 22.01
C TRP A 364 6.78 28.68 20.68
N GLY A 365 8.11 28.64 20.68
CA GLY A 365 8.88 28.32 19.48
C GLY A 365 8.55 26.93 18.92
N THR A 366 8.42 25.91 19.79
CA THR A 366 8.03 24.54 19.35
C THR A 366 6.60 24.54 18.82
N ALA A 367 5.67 25.21 19.49
CA ALA A 367 4.28 25.28 19.03
C ALA A 367 4.16 25.99 17.68
N VAL A 368 4.82 27.14 17.51
CA VAL A 368 4.82 27.90 16.24
C VAL A 368 5.46 27.11 15.12
N ALA A 369 6.63 26.49 15.33
CA ALA A 369 7.31 25.70 14.31
C ALA A 369 6.48 24.49 13.88
N ALA A 370 5.91 23.75 14.83
CA ALA A 370 5.05 22.60 14.53
C ALA A 370 3.75 23.03 13.83
N THR A 371 3.11 24.13 14.25
CA THR A 371 1.92 24.64 13.58
C THR A 371 2.21 25.10 12.15
N ALA A 372 3.32 25.81 11.93
CA ALA A 372 3.73 26.21 10.59
C ALA A 372 3.97 25.00 9.69
N ALA A 373 4.64 23.96 10.21
CA ALA A 373 4.83 22.69 9.50
C ALA A 373 3.49 22.04 9.16
N VAL A 374 2.56 21.94 10.11
CA VAL A 374 1.22 21.37 9.90
C VAL A 374 0.43 22.15 8.85
N ILE A 375 0.45 23.49 8.90
CA ILE A 375 -0.23 24.33 7.89
C ILE A 375 0.36 24.08 6.50
N GLY A 376 1.71 24.07 6.38
CA GLY A 376 2.39 23.82 5.11
C GLY A 376 2.08 22.43 4.54
N LEU A 377 2.14 21.40 5.38
CA LEU A 377 1.86 20.02 4.97
C LEU A 377 0.38 19.82 4.60
N ASN A 378 -0.57 20.40 5.35
CA ASN A 378 -1.99 20.36 4.97
C ASN A 378 -2.26 21.18 3.69
N GLY A 379 -1.50 22.25 3.43
CA GLY A 379 -1.53 22.94 2.14
C GLY A 379 -1.18 22.02 0.98
N VAL A 380 -0.18 21.15 1.14
CA VAL A 380 0.16 20.11 0.15
C VAL A 380 -0.97 19.11 -0.01
N ASN A 381 -1.54 18.59 1.10
CA ASN A 381 -2.69 17.67 1.05
C ASN A 381 -3.89 18.29 0.31
N LEU A 382 -4.19 19.56 0.54
CA LEU A 382 -5.27 20.25 -0.15
C LEU A 382 -4.96 20.51 -1.63
N ALA A 383 -3.70 20.74 -2.00
CA ALA A 383 -3.29 20.91 -3.40
C ALA A 383 -3.50 19.64 -4.25
N GLU A 384 -3.55 18.46 -3.64
CA GLU A 384 -3.90 17.20 -4.29
C GLU A 384 -5.40 17.09 -4.64
N ALA A 385 -6.17 18.17 -4.43
CA ALA A 385 -7.59 18.28 -4.77
C ALA A 385 -8.46 17.17 -4.18
N SER A 386 -8.20 16.79 -2.93
CA SER A 386 -8.92 15.71 -2.22
C SER A 386 -10.43 15.92 -2.04
N TRP A 387 -10.96 17.09 -2.40
CA TRP A 387 -12.41 17.34 -2.47
C TRP A 387 -13.06 16.89 -3.79
N ARG A 388 -12.28 16.54 -4.81
CA ARG A 388 -12.80 16.04 -6.08
C ARG A 388 -12.92 14.52 -6.02
N ASP A 389 -14.10 14.02 -6.35
CA ASP A 389 -14.32 12.58 -6.39
C ASP A 389 -13.54 11.94 -7.54
N ALA A 390 -12.50 11.21 -7.18
CA ALA A 390 -11.65 10.45 -8.09
C ALA A 390 -11.94 8.93 -8.02
N ASN A 391 -12.97 8.50 -7.26
CA ASN A 391 -13.37 7.08 -7.12
C ASN A 391 -14.50 6.68 -8.09
N GLN A 392 -14.96 7.58 -8.95
CA GLN A 392 -16.11 7.32 -9.81
C GLN A 392 -15.89 6.13 -10.75
N ALA A 393 -14.69 5.98 -11.32
CA ALA A 393 -14.37 4.90 -12.24
C ALA A 393 -14.49 3.53 -11.55
N GLU A 394 -13.94 3.39 -10.36
CA GLU A 394 -13.98 2.15 -9.55
C GLU A 394 -15.42 1.85 -9.09
N THR A 395 -16.17 2.87 -8.68
CA THR A 395 -17.58 2.71 -8.28
C THR A 395 -18.45 2.30 -9.46
N GLN A 396 -18.23 2.88 -10.64
CA GLN A 396 -18.93 2.51 -11.88
C GLN A 396 -18.58 1.08 -12.32
N LEU A 397 -17.29 0.70 -12.24
CA LEU A 397 -16.85 -0.66 -12.52
C LEU A 397 -17.56 -1.66 -11.59
N LEU A 398 -17.51 -1.47 -10.28
CA LEU A 398 -18.15 -2.37 -9.32
C LEU A 398 -19.68 -2.40 -9.50
N THR A 399 -20.31 -1.27 -9.80
CA THR A 399 -21.74 -1.22 -10.12
C THR A 399 -22.06 -2.07 -11.34
N ALA A 400 -21.25 -1.97 -12.40
CA ALA A 400 -21.45 -2.75 -13.62
C ALA A 400 -21.20 -4.25 -13.37
N VAL A 401 -20.14 -4.60 -12.63
CA VAL A 401 -19.84 -5.98 -12.21
C VAL A 401 -21.03 -6.58 -11.46
N LEU A 402 -21.53 -5.89 -10.44
CA LEU A 402 -22.63 -6.41 -9.61
C LEU A 402 -23.95 -6.52 -10.39
N ARG A 403 -24.17 -5.65 -11.37
CA ARG A 403 -25.40 -5.62 -12.17
C ARG A 403 -25.40 -6.64 -13.30
N PHE A 404 -24.29 -6.79 -14.02
CA PHE A 404 -24.26 -7.51 -15.31
C PHE A 404 -23.59 -8.88 -15.24
N THR A 405 -23.00 -9.26 -14.10
CA THR A 405 -22.30 -10.54 -13.96
C THR A 405 -22.85 -11.38 -12.81
N HIS A 406 -22.83 -12.71 -12.94
CA HIS A 406 -23.17 -13.61 -11.84
C HIS A 406 -21.98 -13.78 -10.89
N PRO A 407 -22.21 -14.17 -9.61
CA PRO A 407 -21.14 -14.34 -8.61
C PRO A 407 -20.07 -15.36 -8.98
N ASP A 408 -20.42 -16.38 -9.77
CA ASP A 408 -19.55 -17.47 -10.22
C ASP A 408 -18.86 -17.20 -11.57
N GLU A 409 -19.23 -16.11 -12.25
CA GLU A 409 -18.60 -15.74 -13.52
C GLU A 409 -17.21 -15.13 -13.28
N PRO A 410 -16.14 -15.70 -13.88
CA PRO A 410 -14.82 -15.11 -13.78
C PRO A 410 -14.70 -13.85 -14.64
N ILE A 411 -13.91 -12.89 -14.14
CA ILE A 411 -13.61 -11.63 -14.86
C ILE A 411 -12.09 -11.47 -14.95
N VAL A 412 -11.60 -11.12 -16.16
CA VAL A 412 -10.19 -10.72 -16.32
C VAL A 412 -10.00 -9.36 -15.72
N ASP A 413 -9.15 -9.28 -14.71
CA ASP A 413 -8.71 -8.04 -14.11
C ASP A 413 -7.20 -8.08 -13.80
N LEU A 414 -6.62 -6.93 -13.41
CA LEU A 414 -5.19 -6.80 -13.17
C LEU A 414 -4.78 -7.42 -11.83
N LYS A 415 -5.50 -7.05 -10.74
CA LYS A 415 -5.14 -7.41 -9.37
C LYS A 415 -6.33 -7.77 -8.46
N GLY A 416 -7.56 -7.82 -8.99
CA GLY A 416 -8.78 -8.01 -8.21
C GLY A 416 -9.65 -6.76 -8.13
N GLU A 417 -9.59 -5.89 -9.15
CA GLU A 417 -10.41 -4.66 -9.25
C GLU A 417 -11.91 -4.96 -9.21
N THR A 418 -12.30 -6.17 -9.62
CA THR A 418 -13.69 -6.63 -9.57
C THR A 418 -14.14 -7.09 -8.18
N ILE A 419 -13.24 -7.17 -7.21
CA ILE A 419 -13.37 -7.53 -5.78
C ILE A 419 -14.19 -8.82 -5.55
N PHE A 420 -15.44 -8.85 -6.01
CA PHE A 420 -16.47 -9.87 -5.69
C PHE A 420 -16.62 -10.93 -6.78
N ARG A 421 -15.64 -11.11 -7.67
CA ARG A 421 -15.66 -12.12 -8.74
C ARG A 421 -14.34 -12.89 -8.77
N PHE A 422 -14.45 -14.13 -9.21
CA PHE A 422 -13.26 -14.96 -9.45
C PHE A 422 -12.46 -14.40 -10.63
N ARG A 423 -11.19 -14.77 -10.67
CA ARG A 423 -10.28 -14.44 -11.77
C ARG A 423 -10.00 -15.70 -12.59
N PRO A 424 -9.89 -15.61 -13.94
CA PRO A 424 -9.53 -16.77 -14.75
C PRO A 424 -8.10 -17.24 -14.48
N CYS A 425 -7.21 -16.29 -14.11
CA CYS A 425 -5.79 -16.52 -13.85
C CYS A 425 -5.50 -16.52 -12.36
N TYR A 426 -4.62 -17.42 -11.95
CA TYR A 426 -4.16 -17.49 -10.56
C TYR A 426 -3.32 -16.28 -10.17
N LEU A 427 -2.32 -15.90 -11.01
CA LEU A 427 -1.41 -14.78 -10.71
C LEU A 427 -2.10 -13.42 -10.92
N VAL A 428 -1.86 -12.48 -10.01
CA VAL A 428 -2.16 -11.06 -10.20
C VAL A 428 -1.04 -10.39 -11.00
N LEU A 429 -1.36 -9.38 -11.81
CA LEU A 429 -0.40 -8.66 -12.65
C LEU A 429 0.19 -7.44 -11.90
N GLU A 430 0.71 -7.69 -10.68
CA GLU A 430 1.41 -6.68 -9.89
C GLU A 430 2.88 -6.51 -10.35
N GLY A 431 3.61 -5.55 -9.72
CA GLY A 431 4.96 -5.18 -10.17
C GLY A 431 5.95 -6.32 -10.27
N VAL A 432 5.97 -7.27 -9.31
CA VAL A 432 6.87 -8.43 -9.30
C VAL A 432 6.49 -9.43 -10.38
N THR A 433 5.19 -9.73 -10.55
CA THR A 433 4.70 -10.60 -11.64
C THR A 433 5.04 -10.02 -13.01
N LYS A 434 4.82 -8.71 -13.22
CA LYS A 434 5.18 -8.04 -14.48
C LYS A 434 6.68 -8.11 -14.74
N ALA A 435 7.51 -7.91 -13.74
CA ALA A 435 8.96 -8.05 -13.86
C ALA A 435 9.36 -9.49 -14.23
N ARG A 436 8.74 -10.51 -13.60
CA ARG A 436 8.99 -11.93 -13.91
C ARG A 436 8.56 -12.29 -15.32
N LEU A 437 7.42 -11.80 -15.79
CA LEU A 437 6.96 -11.97 -17.18
C LEU A 437 7.94 -11.33 -18.17
N ALA A 438 8.35 -10.08 -17.91
CA ALA A 438 9.30 -9.36 -18.75
C ALA A 438 10.70 -10.03 -18.82
N MET A 439 11.11 -10.73 -17.74
CA MET A 439 12.36 -11.50 -17.69
C MET A 439 12.23 -12.92 -18.22
N GLY A 440 11.05 -13.36 -18.69
CA GLY A 440 10.83 -14.75 -19.13
C GLY A 440 10.84 -15.79 -18.01
N LEU A 441 10.76 -15.36 -16.74
CA LEU A 441 10.70 -16.24 -15.56
C LEU A 441 9.30 -16.83 -15.32
N LEU A 442 8.30 -16.26 -15.97
CA LEU A 442 6.91 -16.73 -15.98
C LEU A 442 6.39 -16.72 -17.41
N ALA A 443 5.60 -17.72 -17.77
CA ALA A 443 4.88 -17.72 -19.04
C ALA A 443 3.55 -17.00 -18.91
N ASP A 444 3.17 -16.20 -19.91
CA ASP A 444 1.83 -15.66 -20.00
C ASP A 444 0.84 -16.79 -20.33
N ARG A 445 -0.11 -17.01 -19.43
CA ARG A 445 -1.14 -18.06 -19.56
C ARG A 445 -2.54 -17.49 -19.72
N LEU A 446 -2.68 -16.15 -19.80
CA LEU A 446 -3.98 -15.51 -19.83
C LEU A 446 -4.89 -16.02 -20.96
N PRO A 447 -4.47 -16.12 -22.23
CA PRO A 447 -5.33 -16.63 -23.30
C PRO A 447 -5.85 -18.05 -23.03
N ARG A 448 -4.96 -18.94 -22.56
CA ARG A 448 -5.31 -20.31 -22.20
C ARG A 448 -6.29 -20.36 -21.01
N ASP A 449 -6.05 -19.57 -19.98
CA ASP A 449 -6.88 -19.57 -18.78
C ASP A 449 -8.27 -18.96 -19.05
N VAL A 450 -8.37 -17.92 -19.88
CA VAL A 450 -9.63 -17.34 -20.37
C VAL A 450 -10.44 -18.39 -21.13
N ALA A 451 -9.82 -19.12 -22.06
CA ALA A 451 -10.51 -20.18 -22.80
C ALA A 451 -10.95 -21.34 -21.89
N ARG A 452 -10.10 -21.78 -20.95
CA ARG A 452 -10.39 -22.86 -20.01
C ARG A 452 -11.56 -22.55 -19.08
N THR A 453 -11.63 -21.31 -18.59
CA THR A 453 -12.68 -20.86 -17.66
C THR A 453 -13.90 -20.27 -18.37
N ARG A 454 -13.90 -20.20 -19.71
CA ARG A 454 -14.95 -19.54 -20.52
C ARG A 454 -15.29 -18.15 -19.98
N THR A 455 -14.27 -17.30 -19.85
CA THR A 455 -14.42 -15.97 -19.27
C THR A 455 -14.99 -14.99 -20.29
N HIS A 456 -16.14 -14.41 -19.97
CA HIS A 456 -16.88 -13.53 -20.87
C HIS A 456 -16.66 -12.03 -20.61
N PHE A 457 -16.05 -11.69 -19.47
CA PHE A 457 -15.89 -10.30 -19.05
C PHE A 457 -14.43 -9.96 -18.72
N ALA A 458 -14.06 -8.71 -18.98
CA ALA A 458 -12.79 -8.14 -18.56
C ALA A 458 -12.98 -6.68 -18.09
N VAL A 459 -12.05 -6.18 -17.27
CA VAL A 459 -12.01 -4.75 -16.94
C VAL A 459 -11.43 -3.93 -18.09
N PRO A 460 -11.78 -2.64 -18.22
CA PRO A 460 -11.13 -1.71 -19.14
C PRO A 460 -9.61 -1.64 -18.86
N ASP A 461 -8.81 -1.40 -19.90
CA ASP A 461 -7.37 -1.16 -19.77
C ASP A 461 -7.10 0.34 -19.67
N ASP A 462 -6.53 0.77 -18.56
CA ASP A 462 -6.00 2.12 -18.33
C ASP A 462 -4.50 2.25 -18.71
N GLY A 463 -3.96 1.29 -19.44
CA GLY A 463 -2.54 1.21 -19.79
C GLY A 463 -1.70 0.38 -18.81
N ALA A 464 -2.32 -0.23 -17.81
CA ALA A 464 -1.61 -0.99 -16.78
C ALA A 464 -1.37 -2.45 -17.16
N PHE A 465 -2.11 -3.03 -18.09
CA PHE A 465 -1.87 -4.39 -18.59
C PHE A 465 -0.54 -4.49 -19.38
N PRO A 466 0.16 -5.64 -19.28
CA PRO A 466 1.28 -5.94 -20.18
C PRO A 466 0.84 -5.88 -21.65
N PRO A 467 1.73 -5.50 -22.60
CA PRO A 467 1.37 -5.34 -24.02
C PRO A 467 0.65 -6.56 -24.61
N ALA A 468 1.19 -7.77 -24.42
CA ALA A 468 0.58 -8.99 -24.95
C ALA A 468 -0.83 -9.25 -24.39
N VAL A 469 -1.06 -8.99 -23.11
CA VAL A 469 -2.39 -9.08 -22.49
C VAL A 469 -3.34 -8.05 -23.08
N ARG A 470 -2.86 -6.83 -23.29
CA ARG A 470 -3.64 -5.75 -23.89
C ARG A 470 -4.05 -6.06 -25.31
N ASP A 471 -3.12 -6.57 -26.12
CA ASP A 471 -3.38 -6.97 -27.50
C ASP A 471 -4.45 -8.07 -27.53
N PHE A 472 -4.28 -9.12 -26.71
CA PHE A 472 -5.27 -10.18 -26.58
C PHE A 472 -6.67 -9.65 -26.19
N LEU A 473 -6.75 -8.72 -25.21
CA LEU A 473 -8.03 -8.14 -24.79
C LEU A 473 -8.62 -7.22 -25.87
N ASN A 474 -7.81 -6.54 -26.67
CA ASN A 474 -8.29 -5.71 -27.77
C ASN A 474 -8.84 -6.53 -28.94
N ASP A 475 -8.27 -7.71 -29.18
CA ASP A 475 -8.67 -8.59 -30.28
C ASP A 475 -9.94 -9.39 -29.94
N HIS A 476 -10.15 -9.72 -28.64
CA HIS A 476 -11.20 -10.65 -28.24
C HIS A 476 -12.25 -10.08 -27.28
N PHE A 477 -12.18 -8.80 -26.93
CA PHE A 477 -13.15 -8.17 -26.04
C PHE A 477 -13.53 -6.77 -26.52
N VAL A 478 -14.83 -6.48 -26.55
CA VAL A 478 -15.40 -5.16 -26.89
C VAL A 478 -15.69 -4.38 -25.61
N GLN A 479 -15.26 -3.13 -25.55
CA GLN A 479 -15.58 -2.27 -24.41
C GLN A 479 -17.00 -1.73 -24.48
N ILE A 480 -17.81 -1.99 -23.44
CA ILE A 480 -19.17 -1.52 -23.32
C ILE A 480 -19.35 -0.89 -21.94
N GLY A 481 -19.35 0.44 -21.87
CA GLY A 481 -19.38 1.17 -20.61
C GLY A 481 -18.16 0.87 -19.74
N ALA A 482 -18.39 0.46 -18.48
CA ALA A 482 -17.34 0.15 -17.52
C ALA A 482 -16.80 -1.30 -17.59
N LEU A 483 -17.22 -2.11 -18.55
CA LEU A 483 -16.76 -3.49 -18.74
C LEU A 483 -16.32 -3.72 -20.19
N ARG A 484 -15.48 -4.74 -20.36
CA ARG A 484 -15.24 -5.38 -21.66
C ARG A 484 -15.98 -6.71 -21.70
N VAL A 485 -16.57 -7.02 -22.84
CA VAL A 485 -17.35 -8.24 -23.09
C VAL A 485 -16.69 -9.05 -24.19
N LEU A 486 -16.66 -10.37 -24.06
CA LEU A 486 -16.16 -11.28 -25.09
C LEU A 486 -16.81 -10.97 -26.44
N GLY A 487 -15.97 -10.75 -27.46
CA GLY A 487 -16.40 -10.38 -28.79
C GLY A 487 -15.33 -9.62 -29.56
N ALA A 488 -15.68 -9.03 -30.69
CA ALA A 488 -14.76 -8.28 -31.53
C ALA A 488 -15.40 -6.99 -32.05
N ASP A 489 -14.64 -5.88 -31.94
CA ASP A 489 -14.96 -4.61 -32.61
C ASP A 489 -14.49 -4.69 -34.07
N LEU A 490 -15.43 -4.96 -34.96
CA LEU A 490 -15.13 -5.11 -36.37
C LEU A 490 -14.82 -3.79 -37.08
N SER A 491 -15.06 -2.64 -36.43
CA SER A 491 -14.72 -1.34 -36.99
C SER A 491 -13.19 -1.13 -37.00
N ARG A 492 -12.48 -1.77 -36.08
CA ARG A 492 -11.00 -1.75 -36.01
C ARG A 492 -10.33 -2.69 -37.02
N HIS A 493 -11.02 -3.73 -37.46
CA HIS A 493 -10.50 -4.80 -38.31
C HIS A 493 -10.73 -4.55 -39.82
N ALA A 494 -11.15 -3.35 -40.21
CA ALA A 494 -11.39 -2.97 -41.63
C ALA A 494 -10.09 -2.94 -42.51
N ARG A 495 -8.97 -3.51 -42.02
CA ARG A 495 -7.67 -3.48 -42.72
C ARG A 495 -7.59 -4.41 -43.95
N ASN A 496 -8.52 -5.33 -44.13
CA ASN A 496 -8.47 -6.35 -45.19
C ASN A 496 -9.42 -6.09 -46.39
N GLY A 497 -9.94 -4.86 -46.56
CA GLY A 497 -10.82 -4.47 -47.63
C GLY A 497 -12.22 -4.02 -47.16
N PRO A 498 -12.96 -3.27 -47.97
CA PRO A 498 -14.21 -2.66 -47.53
C PRO A 498 -15.37 -3.66 -47.29
N ASP A 499 -15.24 -4.90 -47.77
CA ASP A 499 -16.37 -5.82 -47.89
C ASP A 499 -16.43 -6.97 -46.88
N ALA A 500 -15.32 -7.28 -46.18
CA ALA A 500 -15.30 -8.38 -45.22
C ALA A 500 -14.46 -8.01 -43.97
N ARG A 501 -14.96 -8.36 -42.79
CA ARG A 501 -14.32 -8.10 -41.49
C ARG A 501 -14.19 -9.41 -40.74
N ALA A 502 -12.98 -9.95 -40.71
CA ALA A 502 -12.67 -11.20 -40.03
C ALA A 502 -12.44 -11.00 -38.53
N PHE A 503 -12.86 -11.95 -37.71
CA PHE A 503 -12.60 -12.00 -36.26
C PHE A 503 -12.38 -13.43 -35.82
N ASP A 504 -11.71 -13.60 -34.69
CA ASP A 504 -11.39 -14.91 -34.12
C ASP A 504 -12.25 -15.20 -32.88
N VAL A 505 -12.76 -16.43 -32.78
CA VAL A 505 -13.52 -16.96 -31.64
C VAL A 505 -12.65 -17.91 -30.85
N ILE A 506 -12.42 -17.63 -29.57
CA ILE A 506 -11.49 -18.36 -28.71
C ILE A 506 -12.05 -19.73 -28.28
N TYR A 507 -13.35 -19.81 -27.99
CA TYR A 507 -14.07 -21.02 -27.58
C TYR A 507 -15.52 -20.98 -28.05
N PRO A 508 -16.18 -22.15 -28.17
CA PRO A 508 -17.55 -22.19 -28.74
C PRO A 508 -18.53 -21.48 -27.83
N GLU A 509 -19.24 -20.49 -28.38
CA GLU A 509 -20.23 -19.71 -27.65
C GLU A 509 -21.27 -19.08 -28.60
N ARG A 510 -22.33 -18.54 -28.02
CA ARG A 510 -23.39 -17.85 -28.77
C ARG A 510 -23.10 -16.36 -28.85
N PHE A 511 -23.08 -15.83 -30.10
CA PHE A 511 -22.79 -14.42 -30.35
C PHE A 511 -23.93 -13.71 -31.07
N SER A 512 -24.12 -12.45 -30.71
CA SER A 512 -24.92 -11.47 -31.41
C SER A 512 -24.03 -10.52 -32.21
N VAL A 513 -24.48 -10.13 -33.40
CA VAL A 513 -23.87 -9.05 -34.16
C VAL A 513 -24.76 -7.82 -34.03
N ILE A 514 -24.15 -6.73 -33.54
CA ILE A 514 -24.81 -5.45 -33.30
C ILE A 514 -24.17 -4.43 -34.25
N ALA A 515 -24.99 -3.73 -35.01
CA ALA A 515 -24.57 -2.66 -35.90
C ALA A 515 -25.26 -1.36 -35.49
N ASP A 516 -24.46 -0.30 -35.26
CA ASP A 516 -24.97 1.03 -34.87
C ASP A 516 -25.96 0.99 -33.68
N GLY A 517 -25.73 0.08 -32.71
CA GLY A 517 -26.54 -0.11 -31.51
C GLY A 517 -27.81 -0.95 -31.71
N ALA A 518 -28.03 -1.53 -32.90
CA ALA A 518 -29.19 -2.37 -33.23
C ALA A 518 -28.77 -3.75 -33.81
N PRO A 519 -29.63 -4.77 -33.82
CA PRO A 519 -29.30 -6.05 -34.46
C PRO A 519 -28.90 -5.87 -35.92
N ALA A 520 -27.77 -6.45 -36.29
CA ALA A 520 -27.18 -6.32 -37.63
C ALA A 520 -27.99 -7.01 -38.72
N ARG A 521 -27.81 -6.59 -39.99
CA ARG A 521 -28.54 -7.09 -41.17
C ARG A 521 -27.66 -7.71 -42.25
N GLY A 522 -26.34 -7.74 -42.03
CA GLY A 522 -25.36 -8.27 -42.97
C GLY A 522 -25.36 -9.78 -43.10
N THR A 523 -24.21 -10.35 -43.49
CA THR A 523 -24.01 -11.81 -43.60
C THR A 523 -22.87 -12.25 -42.68
N LEU A 524 -23.06 -13.36 -41.96
CA LEU A 524 -22.07 -14.02 -41.13
C LEU A 524 -21.73 -15.38 -41.73
N ASP A 525 -20.45 -15.60 -42.06
CA ASP A 525 -19.95 -16.81 -42.75
C ASP A 525 -20.75 -17.12 -44.05
N GLY A 526 -20.99 -16.08 -44.86
CA GLY A 526 -21.72 -16.19 -46.13
C GLY A 526 -23.23 -16.38 -45.99
N VAL A 527 -23.77 -16.50 -44.79
CA VAL A 527 -25.20 -16.69 -44.52
C VAL A 527 -25.83 -15.44 -43.95
N ARG A 528 -26.98 -15.01 -44.47
CA ARG A 528 -27.68 -13.82 -43.95
C ARG A 528 -27.91 -13.91 -42.45
N TYR A 529 -27.47 -12.86 -41.73
CA TYR A 529 -27.66 -12.76 -40.29
C TYR A 529 -29.13 -12.48 -39.95
N ARG A 530 -29.70 -13.27 -39.03
CA ARG A 530 -31.11 -13.13 -38.60
C ARG A 530 -31.25 -13.13 -37.06
N GLY A 531 -30.16 -13.18 -36.33
CA GLY A 531 -30.14 -13.23 -34.87
C GLY A 531 -28.95 -14.03 -34.33
N PRO A 532 -28.86 -14.19 -33.00
CA PRO A 532 -27.69 -14.80 -32.33
C PRO A 532 -27.37 -16.19 -32.89
N ARG A 533 -26.06 -16.44 -33.12
CA ARG A 533 -25.54 -17.71 -33.64
C ARG A 533 -24.54 -18.34 -32.71
N TRP A 534 -24.54 -19.66 -32.67
CA TRP A 534 -23.49 -20.46 -32.08
C TRP A 534 -22.30 -20.47 -33.03
N LEU A 535 -21.13 -19.97 -32.58
CA LEU A 535 -19.89 -19.97 -33.35
C LEU A 535 -18.89 -20.92 -32.72
N LEU A 536 -18.14 -21.64 -33.55
CA LEU A 536 -17.04 -22.52 -33.13
C LEU A 536 -15.73 -21.75 -33.03
N PRO A 537 -14.69 -22.27 -32.34
CA PRO A 537 -13.38 -21.63 -32.32
C PRO A 537 -12.78 -21.50 -33.71
N GLY A 538 -12.15 -20.37 -33.99
CA GLY A 538 -11.49 -20.06 -35.24
C GLY A 538 -12.00 -18.78 -35.88
N TYR A 539 -11.56 -18.54 -37.12
CA TYR A 539 -11.90 -17.32 -37.87
C TYR A 539 -13.29 -17.37 -38.45
N HIS A 540 -13.99 -16.28 -38.27
CA HIS A 540 -15.32 -16.01 -38.83
C HIS A 540 -15.30 -14.71 -39.63
N ASP A 541 -16.19 -14.61 -40.61
CA ASP A 541 -16.30 -13.45 -41.51
C ASP A 541 -17.67 -12.79 -41.40
N TYR A 542 -17.69 -11.49 -41.17
CA TYR A 542 -18.93 -10.71 -41.23
C TYR A 542 -18.85 -9.66 -42.32
N ARG A 543 -19.86 -9.65 -43.21
CA ARG A 543 -20.04 -8.63 -44.25
C ARG A 543 -21.18 -7.71 -43.86
N PRO A 544 -20.91 -6.41 -43.63
CA PRO A 544 -21.93 -5.46 -43.23
C PRO A 544 -23.05 -5.33 -44.25
N GLY A 545 -24.26 -5.13 -43.76
CA GLY A 545 -25.39 -4.74 -44.58
C GLY A 545 -25.32 -3.26 -45.02
N PRO A 546 -26.18 -2.85 -45.99
CA PRO A 546 -26.19 -1.45 -46.42
C PRO A 546 -26.45 -0.49 -45.28
N GLY A 547 -25.55 0.50 -45.10
CA GLY A 547 -25.67 1.54 -44.08
C GLY A 547 -25.08 1.21 -42.71
N GLU A 548 -24.63 -0.03 -42.45
CA GLU A 548 -23.96 -0.41 -41.19
C GLU A 548 -22.53 0.14 -41.11
N ARG A 549 -22.24 0.95 -40.12
CA ARG A 549 -20.95 1.64 -39.96
C ARG A 549 -20.10 1.04 -38.82
N SER A 550 -20.63 1.04 -37.59
CA SER A 550 -20.03 0.44 -36.44
C SER A 550 -20.62 -0.94 -36.20
N VAL A 551 -19.80 -1.97 -36.24
CA VAL A 551 -20.27 -3.36 -36.09
C VAL A 551 -19.44 -4.04 -35.00
N ASP A 552 -20.15 -4.60 -34.04
CA ASP A 552 -19.59 -5.36 -32.95
C ASP A 552 -20.16 -6.77 -32.91
N VAL A 553 -19.32 -7.77 -32.79
CA VAL A 553 -19.69 -9.13 -32.42
C VAL A 553 -19.57 -9.27 -30.91
N ILE A 554 -20.63 -9.69 -30.22
CA ILE A 554 -20.69 -9.68 -28.77
C ILE A 554 -21.32 -10.99 -28.29
N TRP A 555 -20.78 -11.53 -27.20
CA TRP A 555 -21.37 -12.64 -26.49
C TRP A 555 -22.86 -12.37 -26.17
N GLU A 556 -23.73 -13.28 -26.56
CA GLU A 556 -25.20 -13.13 -26.42
C GLU A 556 -25.64 -12.95 -24.96
N GLY A 557 -24.95 -13.60 -24.02
CA GLY A 557 -25.29 -13.48 -22.61
C GLY A 557 -25.17 -12.05 -22.06
N ALA A 558 -24.31 -11.20 -22.59
CA ALA A 558 -24.25 -9.79 -22.25
C ALA A 558 -25.40 -9.00 -22.86
N VAL A 559 -25.72 -9.27 -24.13
CA VAL A 559 -26.83 -8.61 -24.83
C VAL A 559 -28.16 -8.89 -24.14
N SER A 560 -28.40 -10.13 -23.74
CA SER A 560 -29.62 -10.54 -23.02
C SER A 560 -29.78 -9.87 -21.65
N ARG A 561 -28.67 -9.45 -21.05
CA ARG A 561 -28.64 -8.67 -19.78
C ARG A 561 -28.73 -7.16 -19.99
N GLY A 562 -28.88 -6.71 -21.25
CA GLY A 562 -28.97 -5.30 -21.60
C GLY A 562 -27.63 -4.57 -21.71
N LEU A 563 -26.51 -5.30 -21.78
CA LEU A 563 -25.19 -4.72 -21.99
C LEU A 563 -24.88 -4.73 -23.48
N VAL A 564 -25.23 -3.63 -24.16
CA VAL A 564 -25.06 -3.44 -25.60
C VAL A 564 -24.25 -2.15 -25.87
N PRO A 565 -23.48 -2.09 -26.99
CA PRO A 565 -22.84 -0.86 -27.39
C PRO A 565 -23.86 0.24 -27.60
N ALA A 566 -23.60 1.44 -27.11
CA ALA A 566 -24.44 2.60 -27.43
C ALA A 566 -24.36 2.88 -28.93
N ALA A 567 -25.50 3.19 -29.56
CA ALA A 567 -25.48 3.75 -30.92
C ALA A 567 -24.49 4.94 -30.90
N THR A 568 -23.57 4.99 -31.89
CA THR A 568 -22.59 6.06 -32.00
C THR A 568 -23.33 7.36 -32.33
N ALA A 569 -23.98 7.95 -31.34
CA ALA A 569 -24.36 9.35 -31.39
C ALA A 569 -23.04 10.14 -31.41
N MET A 570 -22.86 10.97 -32.42
CA MET A 570 -21.75 11.92 -32.55
C MET A 570 -21.59 12.70 -31.23
N SER A 571 -20.89 12.14 -30.27
CA SER A 571 -20.43 12.83 -29.07
C SER A 571 -19.00 13.31 -29.31
N SER A 572 -18.88 14.31 -30.16
CA SER A 572 -17.79 15.29 -30.05
C SER A 572 -18.21 16.31 -28.97
N ALA A 573 -18.31 15.87 -27.73
CA ALA A 573 -18.34 16.75 -26.58
C ALA A 573 -17.29 16.23 -25.61
N ALA A 574 -16.10 16.78 -25.77
CA ALA A 574 -15.05 17.00 -24.80
C ALA A 574 -15.40 16.52 -23.37
N ILE A 575 -15.06 15.28 -23.06
CA ILE A 575 -14.55 14.99 -21.74
C ILE A 575 -13.08 15.37 -21.82
N GLY A 576 -12.78 16.61 -21.38
CA GLY A 576 -11.42 17.09 -21.22
C GLY A 576 -10.69 16.11 -20.30
N SER A 577 -9.80 15.32 -20.89
CA SER A 577 -8.77 14.60 -20.15
C SER A 577 -8.03 15.62 -19.31
N PRO A 578 -8.02 15.54 -17.98
CA PRO A 578 -7.04 16.27 -17.22
C PRO A 578 -5.68 15.72 -17.65
N ALA A 579 -4.83 16.61 -18.15
CA ALA A 579 -3.47 16.31 -18.57
C ALA A 579 -2.81 15.46 -17.48
N ALA A 580 -2.60 14.19 -17.79
CA ALA A 580 -1.82 13.30 -16.96
C ALA A 580 -0.43 13.90 -16.82
N ALA A 581 -0.05 14.28 -15.61
CA ALA A 581 1.32 14.59 -15.28
C ALA A 581 2.17 13.39 -15.73
N ARG A 582 2.98 13.59 -16.75
CA ARG A 582 3.87 12.57 -17.30
C ARG A 582 4.76 12.04 -16.17
N PRO A 583 4.72 10.74 -15.86
CA PRO A 583 5.77 10.15 -15.05
C PRO A 583 7.10 10.34 -15.79
N ALA A 584 8.13 10.73 -15.06
CA ALA A 584 9.48 10.90 -15.58
C ALA A 584 9.87 9.65 -16.39
N ARG A 585 10.27 9.86 -17.66
CA ARG A 585 10.75 8.79 -18.54
C ARG A 585 11.87 8.00 -17.83
N PRO A 586 11.80 6.67 -17.76
CA PRO A 586 12.98 5.90 -17.41
C PRO A 586 14.04 6.14 -18.51
N ALA A 587 15.28 6.41 -18.09
CA ALA A 587 16.41 6.60 -18.95
C ALA A 587 16.52 5.44 -19.95
N ARG A 588 16.58 5.74 -21.25
CA ARG A 588 16.90 4.77 -22.29
C ARG A 588 18.25 4.16 -21.97
N ILE A 589 18.24 2.85 -21.69
CA ILE A 589 19.46 2.04 -21.70
C ILE A 589 19.85 1.91 -23.17
N GLY A 590 20.87 2.66 -23.59
CA GLY A 590 21.49 2.56 -24.89
C GLY A 590 22.13 1.18 -25.03
N SER A 591 21.68 0.41 -26.02
CA SER A 591 22.42 -0.71 -26.57
C SER A 591 23.73 -0.19 -27.17
N ARG A 592 24.86 -0.48 -26.56
CA ARG A 592 26.15 -0.54 -27.24
C ARG A 592 26.73 -1.93 -27.04
N SER A 593 27.04 -2.49 -28.20
CA SER A 593 27.76 -3.73 -28.48
C SER A 593 28.82 -4.14 -27.47
#